data_81b3176142172b49028f1766655a6c33
#
_entry.id   81b3176142172b49028f1766655a6c33
#
_cell.length_a   1.000
_cell.length_b   1.000
_cell.length_c   1.000
_cell.angle_alpha   90.00
_cell.angle_beta   90.00
_cell.angle_gamma   90.00
#
_symmetry.space_group_name_H-M   'P 1'
#
loop_
_entity.id
_entity.type
_entity.pdbx_description
1 polymer ?
#
loop_
_entity_poly.entity_id
_entity_poly.type
_entity_poly.pdbx_seq_one_letter_code
_entity_poly.pdbx_strand_id
1 'polypeptide(L)'
;DVELVSPLERYDSEHAFRVELAKAASALSPGDPPLLEPIANRECGWCHWWDVCRPQLADDDLSLRISKSPLDVHEIGVLRDLGVATVTELAASDLTVLLPLYLPQVTHRVGAEDRLRLAWRRSVLMAKGVDFDRATDGPIDVPAAVIEIDLDIETSVGDRVYLWGFLVSDARDGSHYYRHFSAFEELDDESEAALADAAMSWLRELVEGVDALVFHYSDYEVVRLERLARRSESAVLQWALDWARQRYFDLFTVVRTHFFGTQGLGLKVVATKAAGFGWRDATPGGLNSQAWFDEAVSGETYDLREAARLRVLEYNEDDVEAPWPVRRWLRPLT
;
A
#
# COMPACT_ATOMS: atom_id res chain seq x y z
N ASP A 1 -16.00 18.69 17.39
CA ASP A 1 -16.70 17.76 18.29
C ASP A 1 -16.66 16.37 17.64
N VAL A 2 -16.06 15.40 18.31
CA VAL A 2 -16.04 13.99 17.85
C VAL A 2 -17.21 13.30 18.55
N GLU A 3 -18.14 12.75 17.77
CA GLU A 3 -19.22 11.93 18.29
C GLU A 3 -18.64 10.56 18.74
N LEU A 4 -18.65 10.30 20.05
CA LEU A 4 -18.08 9.10 20.65
C LEU A 4 -19.10 8.00 20.93
N VAL A 5 -20.39 8.22 20.64
CA VAL A 5 -21.47 7.27 20.96
C VAL A 5 -21.23 5.93 20.25
N SER A 6 -21.05 5.94 18.93
CA SER A 6 -20.84 4.72 18.15
C SER A 6 -19.53 3.98 18.50
N PRO A 7 -18.37 4.65 18.69
CA PRO A 7 -17.17 3.99 19.19
C PRO A 7 -17.32 3.37 20.58
N LEU A 8 -18.04 4.04 21.50
CA LEU A 8 -18.25 3.52 22.85
C LEU A 8 -19.20 2.32 22.88
N GLU A 9 -20.29 2.36 22.14
CA GLU A 9 -21.21 1.22 22.00
C GLU A 9 -20.50 -0.01 21.42
N ARG A 10 -19.65 0.20 20.43
CA ARG A 10 -18.82 -0.87 19.88
C ARG A 10 -17.83 -1.41 20.91
N TYR A 11 -17.16 -0.52 21.65
CA TYR A 11 -16.23 -0.93 22.71
C TYR A 11 -16.92 -1.75 23.79
N ASP A 12 -18.10 -1.33 24.25
CA ASP A 12 -18.87 -2.03 25.28
C ASP A 12 -19.29 -3.42 24.81
N SER A 13 -19.75 -3.55 23.57
CA SER A 13 -20.10 -4.83 22.95
C SER A 13 -18.89 -5.77 22.84
N GLU A 14 -17.77 -5.28 22.35
CA GLU A 14 -16.51 -6.04 22.25
C GLU A 14 -15.98 -6.44 23.63
N HIS A 15 -16.05 -5.54 24.60
CA HIS A 15 -15.61 -5.82 25.97
C HIS A 15 -16.49 -6.90 26.61
N ALA A 16 -17.81 -6.78 26.51
CA ALA A 16 -18.75 -7.77 27.04
C ALA A 16 -18.50 -9.16 26.43
N PHE A 17 -18.35 -9.24 25.11
CA PHE A 17 -18.02 -10.48 24.41
C PHE A 17 -16.71 -11.10 24.93
N ARG A 18 -15.64 -10.31 25.09
CA ARG A 18 -14.33 -10.79 25.59
C ARG A 18 -14.42 -11.27 27.03
N VAL A 19 -15.21 -10.62 27.89
CA VAL A 19 -15.42 -11.05 29.26
C VAL A 19 -16.16 -12.38 29.33
N GLU A 20 -17.22 -12.57 28.56
CA GLU A 20 -17.96 -13.84 28.51
C GLU A 20 -17.07 -14.98 27.95
N LEU A 21 -16.28 -14.68 26.92
CA LEU A 21 -15.33 -15.64 26.37
C LEU A 21 -14.26 -16.04 27.40
N ALA A 22 -13.69 -15.09 28.14
CA ALA A 22 -12.72 -15.37 29.20
C ALA A 22 -13.32 -16.24 30.33
N LYS A 23 -14.57 -15.99 30.70
CA LYS A 23 -15.29 -16.84 31.69
C LYS A 23 -15.49 -18.25 31.16
N ALA A 24 -15.93 -18.39 29.90
CA ALA A 24 -16.11 -19.70 29.26
C ALA A 24 -14.78 -20.44 29.12
N ALA A 25 -13.69 -19.74 28.71
CA ALA A 25 -12.36 -20.30 28.62
C ALA A 25 -11.82 -20.82 29.96
N SER A 26 -12.15 -20.11 31.07
CA SER A 26 -11.74 -20.53 32.43
C SER A 26 -12.43 -21.81 32.90
N ALA A 27 -13.51 -22.24 32.24
CA ALA A 27 -14.25 -23.47 32.55
C ALA A 27 -13.77 -24.68 31.71
N LEU A 28 -12.92 -24.48 30.70
CA LEU A 28 -12.39 -25.56 29.84
C LEU A 28 -11.41 -26.45 30.61
N SER A 29 -11.44 -27.72 30.30
CA SER A 29 -10.46 -28.70 30.71
C SER A 29 -9.40 -28.95 29.64
N PRO A 30 -8.20 -29.43 29.99
CA PRO A 30 -7.21 -29.84 29.00
C PRO A 30 -7.79 -30.90 28.04
N GLY A 31 -7.80 -30.57 26.74
CA GLY A 31 -8.33 -31.45 25.68
C GLY A 31 -9.72 -31.11 25.19
N ASP A 32 -10.40 -30.16 25.83
CA ASP A 32 -11.64 -29.61 25.28
C ASP A 32 -11.37 -28.86 23.97
N PRO A 33 -12.32 -28.84 23.02
CA PRO A 33 -12.15 -28.09 21.78
C PRO A 33 -12.06 -26.57 22.07
N PRO A 34 -11.33 -25.82 21.26
CA PRO A 34 -11.22 -24.37 21.44
C PRO A 34 -12.59 -23.70 21.28
N LEU A 35 -12.85 -22.69 22.09
CA LEU A 35 -14.11 -21.92 22.04
C LEU A 35 -14.26 -21.07 20.79
N LEU A 36 -13.15 -20.72 20.14
CA LEU A 36 -13.13 -19.91 18.94
C LEU A 36 -12.19 -20.54 17.91
N GLU A 37 -12.61 -20.48 16.67
CA GLU A 37 -11.71 -20.71 15.55
C GLU A 37 -10.85 -19.46 15.29
N PRO A 38 -9.57 -19.64 14.94
CA PRO A 38 -8.70 -18.50 14.61
C PRO A 38 -9.27 -17.71 13.43
N ILE A 39 -9.07 -16.37 13.48
CA ILE A 39 -9.33 -15.46 12.38
C ILE A 39 -8.06 -14.66 12.16
N ALA A 40 -7.48 -14.74 10.97
CA ALA A 40 -6.27 -14.02 10.64
C ALA A 40 -6.56 -12.52 10.47
N ASN A 41 -5.64 -11.69 10.93
CA ASN A 41 -5.63 -10.25 10.72
C ASN A 41 -4.18 -9.75 10.58
N ARG A 42 -3.99 -8.45 10.36
CA ARG A 42 -2.65 -7.88 10.16
C ARG A 42 -1.71 -8.06 11.36
N GLU A 43 -2.25 -8.20 12.58
CA GLU A 43 -1.45 -8.38 13.79
C GLU A 43 -0.84 -9.80 13.89
N CYS A 44 -1.35 -10.75 13.09
CA CYS A 44 -0.85 -12.12 13.08
C CYS A 44 0.60 -12.23 12.58
N GLY A 45 1.08 -11.25 11.79
CA GLY A 45 2.46 -11.23 11.29
C GLY A 45 3.55 -11.16 12.36
N TRP A 46 3.20 -10.68 13.58
CA TRP A 46 4.11 -10.61 14.75
C TRP A 46 3.50 -11.22 16.01
N CYS A 47 2.42 -11.99 15.86
CA CYS A 47 1.73 -12.64 16.96
C CYS A 47 2.46 -13.92 17.37
N HIS A 48 2.81 -14.06 18.68
CA HIS A 48 3.45 -15.27 19.23
C HIS A 48 2.63 -16.54 19.07
N TRP A 49 1.32 -16.44 18.86
CA TRP A 49 0.41 -17.57 18.70
C TRP A 49 0.21 -17.97 17.23
N TRP A 50 0.86 -17.30 16.29
CA TRP A 50 0.64 -17.58 14.87
C TRP A 50 0.92 -19.02 14.48
N ASP A 51 1.99 -19.63 15.00
CA ASP A 51 2.35 -21.03 14.72
C ASP A 51 1.30 -22.02 15.24
N VAL A 52 0.49 -21.62 16.25
CA VAL A 52 -0.62 -22.44 16.78
C VAL A 52 -1.91 -22.19 15.99
N CYS A 53 -2.17 -20.94 15.60
CA CYS A 53 -3.40 -20.56 14.91
C CYS A 53 -3.38 -20.92 13.42
N ARG A 54 -2.26 -20.67 12.73
CA ARG A 54 -2.14 -20.86 11.27
C ARG A 54 -2.50 -22.27 10.79
N PRO A 55 -2.06 -23.37 11.44
CA PRO A 55 -2.42 -24.73 11.03
C PRO A 55 -3.90 -25.07 11.15
N GLN A 56 -4.68 -24.28 11.91
CA GLN A 56 -6.12 -24.48 12.08
C GLN A 56 -6.94 -23.78 10.99
N LEU A 57 -6.31 -22.91 10.18
CA LEU A 57 -6.94 -22.20 9.08
C LEU A 57 -6.69 -22.96 7.77
N ALA A 58 -7.73 -23.11 6.97
CA ALA A 58 -7.58 -23.60 5.59
C ALA A 58 -6.71 -22.62 4.79
N ASP A 59 -5.96 -23.10 3.81
CA ASP A 59 -5.14 -22.23 2.93
C ASP A 59 -5.98 -21.23 2.14
N ASP A 60 -7.25 -21.53 1.97
CA ASP A 60 -8.25 -20.72 1.29
C ASP A 60 -9.19 -19.98 2.26
N ASP A 61 -8.85 -19.88 3.55
CA ASP A 61 -9.65 -19.20 4.56
C ASP A 61 -9.87 -17.72 4.19
N LEU A 62 -11.08 -17.22 4.38
CA LEU A 62 -11.47 -15.84 4.06
C LEU A 62 -10.57 -14.80 4.75
N SER A 63 -10.23 -15.03 6.02
CA SER A 63 -9.42 -14.10 6.79
C SER A 63 -7.97 -14.04 6.34
N LEU A 64 -7.44 -15.14 5.78
CA LEU A 64 -6.10 -15.20 5.20
C LEU A 64 -6.03 -14.56 3.81
N ARG A 65 -7.06 -14.80 2.98
CA ARG A 65 -7.00 -14.48 1.55
C ARG A 65 -7.49 -13.08 1.23
N ILE A 66 -8.47 -12.56 1.97
CA ILE A 66 -9.03 -11.22 1.75
C ILE A 66 -8.39 -10.21 2.69
N SER A 67 -7.14 -9.87 2.44
CA SER A 67 -6.37 -8.89 3.23
C SER A 67 -6.73 -7.43 2.90
N LYS A 68 -7.21 -7.14 1.69
CA LYS A 68 -7.60 -5.78 1.28
C LYS A 68 -9.06 -5.51 1.59
N SER A 69 -9.34 -4.48 2.40
CA SER A 69 -10.68 -4.21 2.95
C SER A 69 -11.28 -5.46 3.60
N PRO A 70 -10.60 -6.06 4.58
CA PRO A 70 -11.02 -7.32 5.17
C PRO A 70 -12.37 -7.16 5.86
N LEU A 71 -13.12 -8.26 5.90
CA LEU A 71 -14.27 -8.37 6.80
C LEU A 71 -13.75 -8.40 8.24
N ASP A 72 -14.54 -7.87 9.17
CA ASP A 72 -14.13 -7.93 10.59
C ASP A 72 -14.39 -9.30 11.20
N VAL A 73 -13.91 -9.50 12.43
CA VAL A 73 -13.99 -10.79 13.14
C VAL A 73 -15.43 -11.27 13.28
N HIS A 74 -16.37 -10.36 13.55
CA HIS A 74 -17.77 -10.70 13.70
C HIS A 74 -18.42 -11.03 12.34
N GLU A 75 -18.11 -10.25 11.30
CA GLU A 75 -18.55 -10.53 9.93
C GLU A 75 -18.11 -11.94 9.46
N ILE A 76 -16.86 -12.31 9.74
CA ILE A 76 -16.31 -13.64 9.39
C ILE A 76 -16.96 -14.74 10.23
N GLY A 77 -17.18 -14.51 11.53
CA GLY A 77 -17.88 -15.45 12.40
C GLY A 77 -19.28 -15.77 11.86
N VAL A 78 -20.05 -14.75 11.53
CA VAL A 78 -21.40 -14.92 10.95
C VAL A 78 -21.35 -15.70 9.62
N LEU A 79 -20.38 -15.43 8.76
CA LEU A 79 -20.22 -16.18 7.51
C LEU A 79 -19.90 -17.65 7.76
N ARG A 80 -19.04 -17.97 8.72
CA ARG A 80 -18.73 -19.34 9.11
C ARG A 80 -19.96 -20.07 9.66
N ASP A 81 -20.77 -19.41 10.49
CA ASP A 81 -22.03 -19.97 11.00
C ASP A 81 -23.04 -20.24 9.88
N LEU A 82 -22.96 -19.47 8.78
CA LEU A 82 -23.75 -19.69 7.57
C LEU A 82 -23.11 -20.70 6.58
N GLY A 83 -22.00 -21.35 6.98
CA GLY A 83 -21.31 -22.34 6.16
C GLY A 83 -20.36 -21.77 5.09
N VAL A 84 -19.90 -20.52 5.28
CA VAL A 84 -18.98 -19.82 4.35
C VAL A 84 -17.71 -19.43 5.10
N ALA A 85 -16.70 -20.29 5.08
CA ALA A 85 -15.41 -20.07 5.74
C ALA A 85 -14.28 -19.71 4.77
N THR A 86 -14.40 -20.07 3.50
CA THR A 86 -13.33 -20.00 2.50
C THR A 86 -13.69 -19.08 1.33
N VAL A 87 -12.65 -18.62 0.61
CA VAL A 87 -12.81 -17.85 -0.64
C VAL A 87 -13.58 -18.66 -1.68
N THR A 88 -13.34 -19.95 -1.78
CA THR A 88 -14.05 -20.84 -2.71
C THR A 88 -15.53 -20.93 -2.39
N GLU A 89 -15.90 -21.09 -1.12
CA GLU A 89 -17.30 -21.14 -0.69
C GLU A 89 -18.00 -19.79 -0.89
N LEU A 90 -17.35 -18.69 -0.56
CA LEU A 90 -17.90 -17.36 -0.81
C LEU A 90 -18.08 -17.09 -2.31
N ALA A 91 -17.11 -17.49 -3.15
CA ALA A 91 -17.22 -17.35 -4.60
C ALA A 91 -18.40 -18.14 -5.20
N ALA A 92 -18.71 -19.30 -4.61
CA ALA A 92 -19.82 -20.17 -5.03
C ALA A 92 -21.19 -19.74 -4.44
N SER A 93 -21.19 -18.83 -3.47
CA SER A 93 -22.42 -18.41 -2.78
C SER A 93 -23.31 -17.54 -3.68
N ASP A 94 -24.64 -17.80 -3.60
CA ASP A 94 -25.64 -16.92 -4.16
C ASP A 94 -25.92 -15.77 -3.17
N LEU A 95 -25.51 -14.56 -3.54
CA LEU A 95 -25.73 -13.37 -2.71
C LEU A 95 -27.22 -13.05 -2.47
N THR A 96 -28.12 -13.49 -3.33
CA THR A 96 -29.58 -13.28 -3.13
C THR A 96 -30.10 -14.11 -1.96
N VAL A 97 -29.44 -15.21 -1.65
CA VAL A 97 -29.74 -16.08 -0.51
C VAL A 97 -28.91 -15.68 0.72
N LEU A 98 -27.61 -15.39 0.53
CA LEU A 98 -26.68 -15.13 1.63
C LEU A 98 -26.99 -13.79 2.34
N LEU A 99 -27.22 -12.70 1.59
CA LEU A 99 -27.42 -11.37 2.16
C LEU A 99 -28.58 -11.29 3.15
N PRO A 100 -29.79 -11.84 2.87
CA PRO A 100 -30.89 -11.82 3.84
C PRO A 100 -30.59 -12.55 5.15
N LEU A 101 -29.69 -13.53 5.14
CA LEU A 101 -29.28 -14.28 6.34
C LEU A 101 -28.16 -13.57 7.10
N TYR A 102 -27.27 -12.91 6.38
CA TYR A 102 -26.09 -12.26 6.91
C TYR A 102 -26.40 -10.88 7.54
N LEU A 103 -27.09 -9.99 6.82
CA LEU A 103 -27.28 -8.60 7.21
C LEU A 103 -27.94 -8.41 8.59
N PRO A 104 -28.97 -9.19 8.99
CA PRO A 104 -29.56 -9.05 10.33
C PRO A 104 -28.59 -9.34 11.48
N GLN A 105 -27.52 -10.09 11.23
CA GLN A 105 -26.55 -10.50 12.24
C GLN A 105 -25.34 -9.55 12.34
N VAL A 106 -25.17 -8.62 11.38
CA VAL A 106 -24.02 -7.68 11.32
C VAL A 106 -24.47 -6.22 11.37
N THR A 107 -25.53 -5.92 12.09
CA THR A 107 -26.13 -4.58 12.20
C THR A 107 -25.19 -3.53 12.80
N HIS A 108 -24.19 -3.95 13.55
CA HIS A 108 -23.11 -3.10 14.10
C HIS A 108 -22.21 -2.49 12.98
N ARG A 109 -22.27 -3.03 11.76
CA ARG A 109 -21.37 -2.64 10.68
C ARG A 109 -22.08 -1.79 9.62
N VAL A 110 -21.76 -0.49 9.60
CA VAL A 110 -22.21 0.39 8.53
C VAL A 110 -21.64 -0.08 7.19
N GLY A 111 -22.49 -0.19 6.16
CA GLY A 111 -22.09 -0.65 4.83
C GLY A 111 -21.78 -2.15 4.72
N ALA A 112 -22.30 -2.99 5.63
CA ALA A 112 -22.06 -4.43 5.64
C ALA A 112 -22.42 -5.12 4.30
N GLU A 113 -23.46 -4.68 3.61
CA GLU A 113 -23.85 -5.20 2.30
C GLU A 113 -22.76 -4.93 1.25
N ASP A 114 -22.30 -3.70 1.12
CA ASP A 114 -21.26 -3.33 0.14
C ASP A 114 -19.95 -4.04 0.44
N ARG A 115 -19.62 -4.22 1.71
CA ARG A 115 -18.44 -4.96 2.15
C ARG A 115 -18.50 -6.43 1.75
N LEU A 116 -19.62 -7.09 1.99
CA LEU A 116 -19.82 -8.49 1.59
C LEU A 116 -19.81 -8.65 0.06
N ARG A 117 -20.48 -7.75 -0.67
CA ARG A 117 -20.45 -7.74 -2.14
C ARG A 117 -19.03 -7.56 -2.66
N LEU A 118 -18.25 -6.70 -2.04
CA LEU A 118 -16.83 -6.49 -2.40
C LEU A 118 -15.97 -7.72 -2.11
N ALA A 119 -16.15 -8.36 -0.95
CA ALA A 119 -15.48 -9.61 -0.59
C ALA A 119 -15.86 -10.75 -1.55
N TRP A 120 -17.14 -10.87 -1.86
CA TRP A 120 -17.63 -11.85 -2.84
C TRP A 120 -17.03 -11.64 -4.23
N ARG A 121 -17.00 -10.38 -4.75
CA ARG A 121 -16.37 -10.08 -6.04
C ARG A 121 -14.90 -10.49 -6.04
N ARG A 122 -14.16 -10.20 -4.96
CA ARG A 122 -12.77 -10.64 -4.82
C ARG A 122 -12.66 -12.16 -4.86
N SER A 123 -13.51 -12.85 -4.11
CA SER A 123 -13.52 -14.31 -4.06
C SER A 123 -13.77 -14.93 -5.44
N VAL A 124 -14.73 -14.40 -6.19
CA VAL A 124 -15.03 -14.87 -7.56
C VAL A 124 -13.83 -14.68 -8.49
N LEU A 125 -13.13 -13.55 -8.42
CA LEU A 125 -11.96 -13.26 -9.25
C LEU A 125 -10.77 -14.13 -8.82
N MET A 126 -10.53 -14.28 -7.53
CA MET A 126 -9.48 -15.16 -6.99
C MET A 126 -9.69 -16.62 -7.40
N ALA A 127 -10.92 -17.12 -7.33
CA ALA A 127 -11.26 -18.48 -7.77
C ALA A 127 -11.02 -18.68 -9.27
N LYS A 128 -11.06 -17.62 -10.06
CA LYS A 128 -10.73 -17.63 -11.50
C LYS A 128 -9.25 -17.36 -11.81
N GLY A 129 -8.42 -17.12 -10.80
CA GLY A 129 -7.02 -16.75 -10.97
C GLY A 129 -6.81 -15.36 -11.59
N VAL A 130 -7.78 -14.44 -11.43
CA VAL A 130 -7.72 -13.08 -11.98
C VAL A 130 -7.21 -12.13 -10.90
N ASP A 131 -6.02 -11.56 -11.11
CA ASP A 131 -5.45 -10.56 -10.19
C ASP A 131 -6.07 -9.17 -10.42
N PHE A 132 -6.31 -8.78 -11.68
CA PHE A 132 -6.89 -7.48 -12.06
C PHE A 132 -8.06 -7.66 -13.01
N ASP A 133 -9.21 -7.14 -12.63
CA ASP A 133 -10.42 -7.13 -13.44
C ASP A 133 -10.57 -5.74 -14.10
N ARG A 134 -10.69 -5.72 -15.43
CA ARG A 134 -10.86 -4.48 -16.19
C ARG A 134 -12.21 -3.85 -15.85
N ALA A 135 -12.20 -2.60 -15.41
CA ALA A 135 -13.40 -1.87 -14.97
C ALA A 135 -13.97 -0.96 -16.07
N THR A 136 -13.18 -0.68 -17.11
CA THR A 136 -13.56 0.22 -18.21
C THR A 136 -13.22 -0.40 -19.55
N ASP A 137 -13.96 -0.04 -20.58
CA ASP A 137 -13.67 -0.39 -21.97
C ASP A 137 -12.78 0.68 -22.63
N GLY A 138 -12.14 0.29 -23.74
CA GLY A 138 -11.34 1.20 -24.58
C GLY A 138 -9.90 1.43 -24.09
N PRO A 139 -9.12 2.27 -24.80
CA PRO A 139 -7.71 2.47 -24.54
C PRO A 139 -7.46 3.17 -23.20
N ILE A 140 -6.30 2.86 -22.60
CA ILE A 140 -5.80 3.57 -21.42
C ILE A 140 -4.84 4.64 -21.89
N ASP A 141 -5.15 5.89 -21.58
CA ASP A 141 -4.31 7.02 -21.91
C ASP A 141 -3.20 7.20 -20.86
N VAL A 142 -1.98 6.79 -21.23
CA VAL A 142 -0.75 7.06 -20.48
C VAL A 142 0.17 7.84 -21.39
N PRO A 143 0.41 9.12 -21.15
CA PRO A 143 1.19 9.98 -22.01
C PRO A 143 2.64 9.51 -22.14
N ALA A 144 3.31 9.97 -23.21
CA ALA A 144 4.72 9.77 -23.43
C ALA A 144 5.41 11.13 -23.63
N ALA A 145 6.69 11.21 -23.29
CA ALA A 145 7.53 12.38 -23.49
C ALA A 145 8.92 11.96 -23.98
N VAL A 146 9.72 12.94 -24.39
CA VAL A 146 11.13 12.73 -24.80
C VAL A 146 11.96 12.30 -23.60
N ILE A 147 11.74 12.95 -22.44
CA ILE A 147 12.31 12.52 -21.17
C ILE A 147 11.16 12.07 -20.26
N GLU A 148 11.19 10.82 -19.83
CA GLU A 148 10.29 10.26 -18.84
C GLU A 148 11.06 10.03 -17.55
N ILE A 149 10.54 10.54 -16.44
CA ILE A 149 11.19 10.47 -15.13
C ILE A 149 10.21 9.79 -14.17
N ASP A 150 10.63 8.72 -13.51
CA ASP A 150 9.90 8.16 -12.40
C ASP A 150 10.46 8.72 -11.09
N LEU A 151 9.57 9.16 -10.21
CA LEU A 151 9.88 9.82 -8.94
C LEU A 151 9.32 9.03 -7.78
N ASP A 152 10.15 8.83 -6.77
CA ASP A 152 9.75 8.35 -5.44
C ASP A 152 10.57 9.05 -4.36
N ILE A 153 10.02 9.13 -3.15
CA ILE A 153 10.66 9.78 -2.01
C ILE A 153 10.59 8.92 -0.76
N GLU A 154 11.62 9.03 0.09
CA GLU A 154 11.63 8.37 1.38
C GLU A 154 11.56 9.38 2.53
N THR A 155 10.80 9.01 3.57
CA THR A 155 10.60 9.85 4.75
C THR A 155 11.02 9.15 6.02
N SER A 156 11.65 9.89 6.94
CA SER A 156 11.98 9.42 8.28
C SER A 156 10.73 9.29 9.16
N VAL A 157 10.89 8.65 10.33
CA VAL A 157 9.86 8.61 11.39
C VAL A 157 9.46 10.03 11.84
N GLY A 158 10.40 11.00 11.78
CA GLY A 158 10.15 12.40 12.04
C GLY A 158 9.38 13.15 10.96
N ASP A 159 8.84 12.45 9.95
CA ASP A 159 8.05 13.01 8.85
C ASP A 159 8.85 13.98 7.95
N ARG A 160 10.18 13.75 7.81
CA ARG A 160 11.11 14.50 6.96
C ARG A 160 11.48 13.73 5.72
N VAL A 161 11.47 14.39 4.56
CA VAL A 161 11.94 13.79 3.30
C VAL A 161 13.46 13.80 3.29
N TYR A 162 14.06 12.64 3.44
CA TYR A 162 15.52 12.49 3.47
C TYR A 162 16.10 11.94 2.17
N LEU A 163 15.25 11.50 1.23
CA LEU A 163 15.68 11.00 -0.07
C LEU A 163 14.68 11.36 -1.16
N TRP A 164 15.18 11.88 -2.27
CA TRP A 164 14.50 12.06 -3.54
C TRP A 164 15.16 11.17 -4.56
N GLY A 165 14.44 10.19 -5.11
CA GLY A 165 14.91 9.28 -6.13
C GLY A 165 14.25 9.53 -7.48
N PHE A 166 15.05 9.47 -8.54
CA PHE A 166 14.62 9.70 -9.92
C PHE A 166 15.19 8.61 -10.83
N LEU A 167 14.34 7.96 -11.60
CA LEU A 167 14.76 7.14 -12.72
C LEU A 167 14.51 7.91 -14.01
N VAL A 168 15.55 8.23 -14.74
CA VAL A 168 15.47 9.00 -15.99
C VAL A 168 15.53 8.06 -17.17
N SER A 169 14.58 8.18 -18.07
CA SER A 169 14.57 7.52 -19.39
C SER A 169 14.58 8.60 -20.47
N ASP A 170 15.66 8.77 -21.20
CA ASP A 170 15.84 9.78 -22.23
C ASP A 170 15.83 9.15 -23.63
N ALA A 171 14.82 9.45 -24.43
CA ALA A 171 14.68 8.91 -25.76
C ALA A 171 15.68 9.50 -26.78
N ARG A 172 16.38 10.60 -26.45
CA ARG A 172 17.33 11.25 -27.35
C ARG A 172 18.61 10.45 -27.55
N ASP A 173 19.09 9.80 -26.48
CA ASP A 173 20.33 9.03 -26.47
C ASP A 173 20.16 7.59 -25.98
N GLY A 174 18.94 7.23 -25.55
CA GLY A 174 18.58 5.92 -25.00
C GLY A 174 19.11 5.70 -23.57
N SER A 175 19.51 6.75 -22.88
CA SER A 175 19.96 6.63 -21.49
C SER A 175 18.84 6.22 -20.55
N HIS A 176 19.18 5.40 -19.57
CA HIS A 176 18.29 4.93 -18.52
C HIS A 176 19.11 4.80 -17.25
N TYR A 177 18.90 5.69 -16.27
CA TYR A 177 19.75 5.76 -15.10
C TYR A 177 19.01 6.28 -13.88
N TYR A 178 19.42 5.77 -12.70
CA TYR A 178 18.97 6.24 -11.40
C TYR A 178 19.82 7.42 -10.92
N ARG A 179 19.16 8.41 -10.35
CA ARG A 179 19.77 9.56 -9.68
C ARG A 179 19.05 9.81 -8.37
N HIS A 180 19.78 10.03 -7.28
CA HIS A 180 19.20 10.39 -6.00
C HIS A 180 19.85 11.61 -5.37
N PHE A 181 19.10 12.24 -4.47
CA PHE A 181 19.56 13.26 -3.54
C PHE A 181 19.13 12.78 -2.15
N SER A 182 20.09 12.56 -1.25
CA SER A 182 19.83 11.96 0.06
C SER A 182 20.69 12.56 1.14
N ALA A 183 20.15 12.62 2.36
CA ALA A 183 20.86 13.00 3.56
C ALA A 183 20.59 11.95 4.65
N PHE A 184 21.62 11.23 5.08
CA PHE A 184 21.53 10.23 6.15
C PHE A 184 21.96 10.86 7.48
N GLU A 185 21.17 11.84 7.90
CA GLU A 185 21.30 12.59 9.16
C GLU A 185 19.94 13.09 9.62
N GLU A 186 19.82 13.52 10.87
CA GLU A 186 18.60 14.16 11.36
C GLU A 186 18.39 15.49 10.64
N LEU A 187 17.23 15.64 9.99
CA LEU A 187 16.89 16.84 9.25
C LEU A 187 15.97 17.77 10.05
N ASP A 188 16.26 19.07 9.96
CA ASP A 188 15.37 20.14 10.35
C ASP A 188 14.65 20.77 9.13
N ASP A 189 13.92 21.88 9.33
CA ASP A 189 13.19 22.54 8.24
C ASP A 189 14.13 23.11 7.17
N GLU A 190 15.30 23.59 7.55
CA GLU A 190 16.26 24.23 6.65
C GLU A 190 17.01 23.19 5.81
N SER A 191 17.52 22.14 6.45
CA SER A 191 18.26 21.04 5.79
C SER A 191 17.35 20.20 4.88
N GLU A 192 16.10 19.91 5.29
CA GLU A 192 15.11 19.25 4.44
C GLU A 192 14.80 20.11 3.19
N ALA A 193 14.59 21.41 3.35
CA ALA A 193 14.35 22.32 2.24
C ALA A 193 15.56 22.44 1.30
N ALA A 194 16.79 22.49 1.85
CA ALA A 194 18.01 22.53 1.05
C ALA A 194 18.22 21.25 0.21
N LEU A 195 17.92 20.08 0.78
CA LEU A 195 17.97 18.81 0.06
C LEU A 195 16.97 18.79 -1.11
N ALA A 196 15.73 19.20 -0.85
CA ALA A 196 14.69 19.30 -1.88
C ALA A 196 15.05 20.33 -2.96
N ASP A 197 15.63 21.47 -2.57
CA ASP A 197 16.08 22.52 -3.50
C ASP A 197 17.17 22.00 -4.44
N ALA A 198 18.13 21.24 -3.92
CA ALA A 198 19.17 20.62 -4.74
C ALA A 198 18.58 19.60 -5.73
N ALA A 199 17.63 18.78 -5.30
CA ALA A 199 16.96 17.80 -6.15
C ALA A 199 16.14 18.49 -7.26
N MET A 200 15.37 19.52 -6.91
CA MET A 200 14.53 20.24 -7.87
C MET A 200 15.33 21.17 -8.79
N SER A 201 16.47 21.70 -8.34
CA SER A 201 17.40 22.44 -9.21
C SER A 201 17.95 21.55 -10.31
N TRP A 202 18.41 20.35 -9.96
CA TRP A 202 18.86 19.35 -10.94
C TRP A 202 17.73 18.94 -11.90
N LEU A 203 16.52 18.69 -11.38
CA LEU A 203 15.37 18.35 -12.22
C LEU A 203 15.08 19.48 -13.21
N ARG A 204 15.11 20.75 -12.76
CA ARG A 204 14.89 21.92 -13.61
C ARG A 204 15.90 22.01 -14.75
N GLU A 205 17.17 21.80 -14.45
CA GLU A 205 18.23 21.78 -15.48
C GLU A 205 18.02 20.65 -16.49
N LEU A 206 17.63 19.45 -16.02
CA LEU A 206 17.41 18.28 -16.87
C LEU A 206 16.28 18.50 -17.87
N VAL A 207 15.19 19.16 -17.47
CA VAL A 207 13.98 19.32 -18.28
C VAL A 207 13.92 20.64 -19.04
N GLU A 208 14.94 21.50 -18.93
CA GLU A 208 14.96 22.82 -19.56
C GLU A 208 14.88 22.69 -21.09
N GLY A 209 13.82 23.25 -21.69
CA GLY A 209 13.63 23.28 -23.13
C GLY A 209 13.29 21.92 -23.78
N VAL A 210 13.00 20.89 -22.97
CA VAL A 210 12.70 19.55 -23.46
C VAL A 210 11.28 19.14 -23.06
N ASP A 211 10.60 18.37 -23.93
CA ASP A 211 9.34 17.73 -23.54
C ASP A 211 9.62 16.61 -22.54
N ALA A 212 9.20 16.82 -21.28
CA ALA A 212 9.44 15.90 -20.20
C ALA A 212 8.19 15.71 -19.33
N LEU A 213 8.06 14.52 -18.76
CA LEU A 213 7.01 14.15 -17.80
C LEU A 213 7.63 13.44 -16.60
N VAL A 214 7.08 13.70 -15.42
CA VAL A 214 7.36 12.93 -14.22
C VAL A 214 6.19 12.02 -13.92
N PHE A 215 6.48 10.74 -13.72
CA PHE A 215 5.52 9.73 -13.30
C PHE A 215 5.74 9.42 -11.81
N HIS A 216 4.65 9.29 -11.08
CA HIS A 216 4.66 8.90 -9.68
C HIS A 216 3.48 7.95 -9.41
N TYR A 217 3.46 7.35 -8.23
CA TYR A 217 2.43 6.39 -7.88
C TYR A 217 1.70 6.79 -6.61
N SER A 218 0.64 7.54 -6.72
CA SER A 218 -0.16 8.26 -5.74
C SER A 218 0.26 9.74 -5.59
N ASP A 219 -0.40 10.48 -4.71
CA ASP A 219 -0.21 11.91 -4.52
C ASP A 219 0.88 12.27 -3.47
N TYR A 220 1.55 11.27 -2.91
CA TYR A 220 2.43 11.47 -1.76
C TYR A 220 3.60 12.43 -2.06
N GLU A 221 4.29 12.25 -3.18
CA GLU A 221 5.42 13.07 -3.62
C GLU A 221 4.99 14.52 -3.85
N VAL A 222 3.84 14.71 -4.49
CA VAL A 222 3.28 16.05 -4.79
C VAL A 222 2.87 16.76 -3.50
N VAL A 223 2.23 16.05 -2.56
CA VAL A 223 1.84 16.60 -1.25
C VAL A 223 3.06 17.03 -0.45
N ARG A 224 4.16 16.24 -0.48
CA ARG A 224 5.42 16.59 0.19
C ARG A 224 6.08 17.79 -0.45
N LEU A 225 6.15 17.85 -1.77
CA LEU A 225 6.68 19.00 -2.50
C LEU A 225 5.87 20.27 -2.19
N GLU A 226 4.54 20.20 -2.17
CA GLU A 226 3.68 21.32 -1.83
C GLU A 226 3.93 21.84 -0.40
N ARG A 227 4.09 20.91 0.57
CA ARG A 227 4.40 21.25 1.96
C ARG A 227 5.74 21.98 2.07
N LEU A 228 6.77 21.50 1.37
CA LEU A 228 8.09 22.11 1.34
C LEU A 228 8.07 23.49 0.68
N ALA A 229 7.43 23.63 -0.48
CA ALA A 229 7.29 24.91 -1.18
C ALA A 229 6.54 25.97 -0.35
N ARG A 230 5.54 25.56 0.45
CA ARG A 230 4.82 26.48 1.34
C ARG A 230 5.62 26.95 2.55
N ARG A 231 6.56 26.14 3.03
CA ARG A 231 7.39 26.45 4.21
C ARG A 231 8.69 27.20 3.85
N SER A 232 9.10 27.11 2.59
CA SER A 232 10.35 27.67 2.09
C SER A 232 10.11 28.88 1.20
N GLU A 233 11.01 29.85 1.24
CA GLU A 233 11.05 30.99 0.30
C GLU A 233 11.81 30.63 -1.02
N SER A 234 12.15 29.35 -1.23
CA SER A 234 12.88 28.91 -2.42
C SER A 234 12.08 29.10 -3.70
N ALA A 235 12.64 29.89 -4.62
CA ALA A 235 12.08 30.07 -5.97
C ALA A 235 12.12 28.76 -6.79
N VAL A 236 13.05 27.85 -6.48
CA VAL A 236 13.17 26.54 -7.14
C VAL A 236 12.04 25.62 -6.71
N LEU A 237 11.72 25.56 -5.42
CA LEU A 237 10.60 24.75 -4.93
C LEU A 237 9.25 25.29 -5.41
N GLN A 238 9.09 26.62 -5.53
CA GLN A 238 7.89 27.21 -6.15
C GLN A 238 7.78 26.82 -7.63
N TRP A 239 8.88 26.92 -8.39
CA TRP A 239 8.93 26.48 -9.78
C TRP A 239 8.58 24.98 -9.89
N ALA A 240 9.16 24.14 -9.03
CA ALA A 240 8.92 22.70 -9.05
C ALA A 240 7.44 22.36 -8.80
N LEU A 241 6.79 23.03 -7.85
CA LEU A 241 5.37 22.85 -7.59
C LEU A 241 4.49 23.29 -8.76
N ASP A 242 4.78 24.43 -9.40
CA ASP A 242 4.02 24.90 -10.56
C ASP A 242 4.25 24.00 -11.78
N TRP A 243 5.45 23.48 -11.94
CA TRP A 243 5.78 22.53 -13.00
C TRP A 243 5.14 21.16 -12.75
N ALA A 244 5.11 20.67 -11.51
CA ALA A 244 4.47 19.42 -11.13
C ALA A 244 2.97 19.40 -11.47
N ARG A 245 2.26 20.51 -11.26
CA ARG A 245 0.83 20.63 -11.62
C ARG A 245 0.54 20.43 -13.11
N GLN A 246 1.53 20.58 -13.97
CA GLN A 246 1.40 20.50 -15.42
C GLN A 246 2.05 19.24 -16.00
N ARG A 247 3.06 18.70 -15.34
CA ARG A 247 3.96 17.69 -15.90
C ARG A 247 4.13 16.44 -15.05
N TYR A 248 3.50 16.39 -13.86
CA TYR A 248 3.45 15.16 -13.09
C TYR A 248 2.21 14.35 -13.46
N PHE A 249 2.39 13.06 -13.54
CA PHE A 249 1.36 12.12 -13.96
C PHE A 249 1.23 10.97 -12.94
N ASP A 250 0.08 10.92 -12.27
CA ASP A 250 -0.22 9.90 -11.27
C ASP A 250 -0.71 8.59 -11.92
N LEU A 251 0.16 7.58 -11.95
CA LEU A 251 -0.16 6.25 -12.46
C LEU A 251 -1.19 5.53 -11.60
N PHE A 252 -1.21 5.77 -10.29
CA PHE A 252 -2.20 5.15 -9.40
C PHE A 252 -3.63 5.58 -9.77
N THR A 253 -3.83 6.83 -10.13
CA THR A 253 -5.14 7.32 -10.60
C THR A 253 -5.58 6.59 -11.86
N VAL A 254 -4.69 6.33 -12.81
CA VAL A 254 -4.99 5.54 -14.02
C VAL A 254 -5.36 4.11 -13.64
N VAL A 255 -4.51 3.44 -12.86
CA VAL A 255 -4.75 2.06 -12.45
C VAL A 255 -6.07 1.93 -11.69
N ARG A 256 -6.35 2.84 -10.75
CA ARG A 256 -7.59 2.85 -9.96
C ARG A 256 -8.84 3.09 -10.80
N THR A 257 -8.73 3.90 -11.85
CA THR A 257 -9.85 4.19 -12.76
C THR A 257 -10.19 2.98 -13.62
N HIS A 258 -9.17 2.26 -14.08
CA HIS A 258 -9.33 1.23 -15.11
C HIS A 258 -9.37 -0.19 -14.57
N PHE A 259 -8.99 -0.43 -13.30
CA PHE A 259 -8.89 -1.79 -12.75
C PHE A 259 -9.49 -1.94 -11.36
N PHE A 260 -9.99 -3.13 -11.12
CA PHE A 260 -10.26 -3.66 -9.79
C PHE A 260 -9.23 -4.73 -9.46
N GLY A 261 -8.46 -4.54 -8.39
CA GLY A 261 -7.43 -5.50 -7.95
C GLY A 261 -7.91 -6.38 -6.81
N THR A 262 -7.76 -7.68 -6.92
CA THR A 262 -8.13 -8.64 -5.87
C THR A 262 -7.31 -8.44 -4.59
N GLN A 263 -6.03 -8.13 -4.73
CA GLN A 263 -5.09 -7.82 -3.64
C GLN A 263 -4.86 -6.32 -3.44
N GLY A 264 -5.69 -5.48 -4.06
CA GLY A 264 -5.51 -4.03 -4.11
C GLY A 264 -4.75 -3.55 -5.33
N LEU A 265 -4.44 -2.26 -5.35
CA LEU A 265 -3.84 -1.56 -6.49
C LEU A 265 -2.58 -0.78 -6.09
N GLY A 266 -1.96 -1.09 -4.95
CA GLY A 266 -0.68 -0.46 -4.58
C GLY A 266 0.44 -0.85 -5.55
N LEU A 267 1.46 0.01 -5.68
CA LEU A 267 2.57 -0.17 -6.63
C LEU A 267 3.16 -1.57 -6.59
N LYS A 268 3.49 -2.09 -5.40
CA LYS A 268 4.08 -3.42 -5.23
C LYS A 268 3.21 -4.54 -5.78
N VAL A 269 1.89 -4.44 -5.61
CA VAL A 269 0.95 -5.44 -6.15
C VAL A 269 0.88 -5.34 -7.67
N VAL A 270 0.73 -4.13 -8.22
CA VAL A 270 0.56 -3.92 -9.66
C VAL A 270 1.86 -4.22 -10.41
N ALA A 271 2.99 -3.71 -9.95
CA ALA A 271 4.28 -3.94 -10.60
C ALA A 271 4.63 -5.44 -10.62
N THR A 272 4.43 -6.15 -9.50
CA THR A 272 4.73 -7.58 -9.42
C THR A 272 3.77 -8.42 -10.25
N LYS A 273 2.44 -8.21 -10.09
CA LYS A 273 1.43 -9.09 -10.66
C LYS A 273 1.12 -8.81 -12.14
N ALA A 274 1.13 -7.54 -12.54
CA ALA A 274 0.82 -7.14 -13.90
C ALA A 274 2.05 -6.94 -14.78
N ALA A 275 3.13 -6.41 -14.21
CA ALA A 275 4.33 -6.04 -14.97
C ALA A 275 5.54 -6.97 -14.73
N GLY A 276 5.43 -7.95 -13.82
CA GLY A 276 6.48 -8.95 -13.56
C GLY A 276 7.73 -8.38 -12.87
N PHE A 277 7.61 -7.22 -12.22
CA PHE A 277 8.70 -6.57 -11.48
C PHE A 277 8.88 -7.21 -10.10
N GLY A 278 10.12 -7.29 -9.63
CA GLY A 278 10.45 -7.79 -8.30
C GLY A 278 11.49 -6.91 -7.60
N TRP A 279 11.27 -6.61 -6.35
CA TRP A 279 12.21 -5.88 -5.50
C TRP A 279 13.38 -6.77 -5.11
N ARG A 280 14.58 -6.19 -5.03
CA ARG A 280 15.80 -6.87 -4.53
C ARG A 280 15.67 -7.23 -3.04
N ASP A 281 15.05 -6.34 -2.25
CA ASP A 281 14.82 -6.60 -0.83
C ASP A 281 13.71 -7.64 -0.62
N ALA A 282 13.92 -8.56 0.32
CA ALA A 282 12.96 -9.61 0.66
C ALA A 282 11.71 -9.07 1.39
N THR A 283 11.82 -7.90 2.02
CA THR A 283 10.76 -7.27 2.82
C THR A 283 10.56 -5.80 2.44
N PRO A 284 10.27 -5.49 1.16
CA PRO A 284 10.16 -4.12 0.69
C PRO A 284 8.94 -3.41 1.32
N GLY A 285 9.15 -2.27 1.99
CA GLY A 285 8.06 -1.52 2.61
C GLY A 285 8.51 -0.23 3.27
N GLY A 286 7.69 0.81 3.22
CA GLY A 286 8.02 2.13 3.76
C GLY A 286 8.32 2.15 5.27
N LEU A 287 7.66 1.30 6.08
CA LEU A 287 8.00 1.17 7.50
C LEU A 287 9.39 0.55 7.72
N ASN A 288 9.79 -0.38 6.86
CA ASN A 288 11.13 -0.96 6.91
C ASN A 288 12.19 0.05 6.47
N SER A 289 11.90 0.84 5.42
CA SER A 289 12.76 1.93 4.97
C SER A 289 13.06 2.94 6.10
N GLN A 290 12.04 3.30 6.90
CA GLN A 290 12.24 4.15 8.08
C GLN A 290 13.19 3.52 9.12
N ALA A 291 13.02 2.23 9.41
CA ALA A 291 13.90 1.53 10.34
C ALA A 291 15.35 1.43 9.81
N TRP A 292 15.53 1.21 8.50
CA TRP A 292 16.85 1.22 7.87
C TRP A 292 17.48 2.61 7.87
N PHE A 293 16.67 3.67 7.68
CA PHE A 293 17.15 5.04 7.83
C PHE A 293 17.65 5.31 9.25
N ASP A 294 16.88 4.93 10.28
CA ASP A 294 17.30 5.10 11.68
C ASP A 294 18.63 4.35 11.94
N GLU A 295 18.78 3.14 11.39
CA GLU A 295 20.05 2.38 11.48
C GLU A 295 21.17 3.05 10.69
N ALA A 296 20.89 3.65 9.53
CA ALA A 296 21.85 4.38 8.72
C ALA A 296 22.39 5.64 9.39
N VAL A 297 21.56 6.29 10.24
CA VAL A 297 21.92 7.49 11.00
C VAL A 297 22.59 7.12 12.33
N SER A 298 22.01 6.20 13.09
CA SER A 298 22.35 5.95 14.52
C SER A 298 22.96 4.57 14.81
N GLY A 299 23.17 3.73 13.79
CA GLY A 299 23.73 2.40 13.96
C GLY A 299 25.09 2.40 14.70
N GLU A 300 25.33 1.40 15.54
CA GLU A 300 26.47 1.35 16.47
C GLU A 300 27.83 1.38 15.76
N THR A 301 27.95 0.78 14.58
CA THR A 301 29.19 0.70 13.82
C THR A 301 29.09 1.39 12.46
N TYR A 302 30.23 1.81 11.92
CA TYR A 302 30.30 2.37 10.58
C TYR A 302 29.74 1.39 9.53
N ASP A 303 30.12 0.10 9.62
CA ASP A 303 29.70 -0.93 8.66
C ASP A 303 28.17 -1.15 8.68
N LEU A 304 27.53 -1.12 9.85
CA LEU A 304 26.07 -1.21 9.97
C LEU A 304 25.41 0.00 9.31
N ARG A 305 25.90 1.21 9.56
CA ARG A 305 25.36 2.42 8.95
C ARG A 305 25.49 2.40 7.44
N GLU A 306 26.65 2.01 6.89
CA GLU A 306 26.84 1.94 5.44
C GLU A 306 25.98 0.87 4.78
N ALA A 307 25.85 -0.30 5.41
CA ALA A 307 24.96 -1.35 4.92
C ALA A 307 23.48 -0.90 4.90
N ALA A 308 23.04 -0.20 5.94
CA ALA A 308 21.70 0.35 6.00
C ALA A 308 21.46 1.46 4.95
N ARG A 309 22.44 2.36 4.73
CA ARG A 309 22.41 3.37 3.65
C ARG A 309 22.25 2.74 2.29
N LEU A 310 23.09 1.76 1.97
CA LEU A 310 23.03 1.04 0.69
C LEU A 310 21.65 0.38 0.52
N ARG A 311 21.12 -0.26 1.55
CA ARG A 311 19.81 -0.91 1.51
C ARG A 311 18.67 0.08 1.22
N VAL A 312 18.69 1.26 1.84
CA VAL A 312 17.72 2.33 1.57
C VAL A 312 17.82 2.80 0.11
N LEU A 313 19.03 3.01 -0.39
CA LEU A 313 19.24 3.46 -1.78
C LEU A 313 18.78 2.42 -2.79
N GLU A 314 19.11 1.14 -2.60
CA GLU A 314 18.66 0.04 -3.45
C GLU A 314 17.14 -0.12 -3.41
N TYR A 315 16.52 0.06 -2.25
CA TYR A 315 15.06 0.01 -2.10
C TYR A 315 14.37 1.15 -2.86
N ASN A 316 14.85 2.40 -2.72
CA ASN A 316 14.30 3.53 -3.45
C ASN A 316 14.57 3.43 -4.97
N GLU A 317 15.73 2.91 -5.39
CA GLU A 317 15.99 2.62 -6.80
C GLU A 317 14.96 1.64 -7.37
N ASP A 318 14.61 0.57 -6.62
CA ASP A 318 13.56 -0.37 -7.01
C ASP A 318 12.17 0.31 -7.04
N ASP A 319 11.86 1.18 -6.07
CA ASP A 319 10.58 1.88 -6.01
C ASP A 319 10.41 2.90 -7.17
N VAL A 320 11.48 3.54 -7.65
CA VAL A 320 11.41 4.39 -8.86
C VAL A 320 11.50 3.59 -10.15
N GLU A 321 12.06 2.38 -10.15
CA GLU A 321 12.07 1.50 -11.32
C GLU A 321 10.71 0.83 -11.55
N ALA A 322 9.98 0.50 -10.50
CA ALA A 322 8.71 -0.22 -10.58
C ALA A 322 7.63 0.46 -11.44
N PRO A 323 7.44 1.80 -11.47
CA PRO A 323 6.50 2.47 -12.36
C PRO A 323 6.80 2.31 -13.86
N TRP A 324 8.07 2.18 -14.25
CA TRP A 324 8.46 2.03 -15.65
C TRP A 324 7.83 0.80 -16.36
N PRO A 325 7.94 -0.45 -15.84
CA PRO A 325 7.25 -1.59 -16.42
C PRO A 325 5.72 -1.48 -16.30
N VAL A 326 5.18 -0.79 -15.27
CA VAL A 326 3.74 -0.55 -15.15
C VAL A 326 3.24 0.33 -16.30
N ARG A 327 3.94 1.42 -16.66
CA ARG A 327 3.58 2.23 -17.84
C ARG A 327 3.60 1.42 -19.12
N ARG A 328 4.61 0.57 -19.30
CA ARG A 328 4.72 -0.30 -20.49
C ARG A 328 3.62 -1.36 -20.53
N TRP A 329 3.14 -1.81 -19.39
CA TRP A 329 1.98 -2.69 -19.32
C TRP A 329 0.68 -1.96 -19.66
N LEU A 330 0.50 -0.71 -19.21
CA LEU A 330 -0.73 0.05 -19.41
C LEU A 330 -0.91 0.55 -20.85
N ARG A 331 0.13 1.08 -21.49
CA ARG A 331 0.09 1.75 -22.81
C ARG A 331 -0.50 0.91 -23.96
N PRO A 332 -0.23 -0.39 -24.08
CA PRO A 332 -0.79 -1.21 -25.15
C PRO A 332 -2.21 -1.71 -24.88
N LEU A 333 -2.80 -1.45 -23.72
CA LEU A 333 -4.13 -1.93 -23.36
C LEU A 333 -5.21 -1.08 -24.05
N THR A 334 -6.05 -1.74 -24.85
CA THR A 334 -7.14 -1.13 -25.63
C THR A 334 -8.49 -1.56 -25.08
#